data_8fd7f80042b61aa688db52574586b637
#
_entry.id   8fd7f80042b61aa688db52574586b637
#
_cell.length_a   1.000
_cell.length_b   1.000
_cell.length_c   1.000
_cell.angle_alpha   90.00
_cell.angle_beta   90.00
_cell.angle_gamma   90.00
#
_symmetry.space_group_name_H-M   'P 1'
#
loop_
_entity.id
_entity.type
_entity.pdbx_description
1 polymer ?
#
loop_
_entity_poly.entity_id
_entity_poly.type
_entity_poly.pdbx_seq_one_letter_code
_entity_poly.pdbx_strand_id
1 'polypeptide(L)' 'MQVNESIEDYLEQILIQQEKNGCARSVDIATSLGVTKASVSHATKLLRENFYIHMDDDKCITLTDSGRE' A
#
# COMPACT_ATOMS: atom_id res chain seq x y z
N MET A 1 -11.80 16.02 -3.29
CA MET A 1 -11.51 15.59 -3.04
C MET A 1 -10.75 15.16 -2.98
N GLN A 2 -10.20 15.19 -2.85
CA GLN A 2 -9.56 14.78 -2.66
C GLN A 2 -9.10 13.95 -2.54
N VAL A 3 -8.90 13.93 -2.68
CA VAL A 3 -8.24 13.17 -2.60
C VAL A 3 -7.88 12.35 -1.74
N ASN A 4 -8.28 11.94 -1.31
CA ASN A 4 -8.22 11.22 -0.46
C ASN A 4 -7.49 10.07 -0.54
N GLU A 5 -7.02 9.69 -1.54
CA GLU A 5 -6.11 8.63 -1.76
C GLU A 5 -4.74 9.16 -1.55
N SER A 6 -4.49 9.69 -0.39
CA SER A 6 -3.19 10.21 -0.08
C SER A 6 -2.23 9.05 0.15
N ILE A 7 -0.95 9.31 -0.02
CA ILE A 7 0.10 8.33 0.23
C ILE A 7 -0.02 7.80 1.66
N GLU A 8 -0.39 8.66 2.60
CA GLU A 8 -0.52 8.24 3.99
C GLU A 8 -1.62 7.21 4.18
N ASP A 9 -2.73 7.35 3.45
CA ASP A 9 -3.81 6.37 3.54
C ASP A 9 -3.34 5.00 3.06
N TYR A 10 -2.57 4.97 1.99
CA TYR A 10 -2.04 3.70 1.48
C TYR A 10 -1.06 3.09 2.46
N LEU A 11 -0.18 3.90 3.03
CA LEU A 11 0.79 3.39 4.00
C LEU A 11 0.10 2.84 5.23
N GLU A 12 -0.94 3.51 5.70
CA GLU A 12 -1.69 3.06 6.86
C GLU A 12 -2.37 1.73 6.59
N GLN A 13 -3.00 1.58 5.43
CA GLN A 13 -3.65 0.34 5.07
C GLN A 13 -2.65 -0.80 4.94
N ILE A 14 -1.49 -0.52 4.35
CA ILE A 14 -0.46 -1.53 4.23
C ILE A 14 0.00 -1.99 5.61
N LEU A 15 0.19 -1.06 6.53
CA LEU A 15 0.61 -1.40 7.87
C LEU A 15 -0.44 -2.28 8.58
N ILE A 16 -1.70 -1.89 8.49
CA ILE A 16 -2.78 -2.64 9.12
C ILE A 16 -2.83 -4.06 8.58
N GLN A 17 -2.76 -4.21 7.26
CA GLN A 17 -2.86 -5.53 6.66
C GLN A 17 -1.61 -6.36 6.90
N GLN A 18 -0.46 -5.71 6.94
CA GLN A 18 0.79 -6.40 7.21
C GLN A 18 0.79 -6.98 8.64
N GLU A 19 0.30 -6.22 9.59
CA GLU A 19 0.23 -6.68 10.97
C GLU A 19 -0.79 -7.79 11.13
N LYS A 20 -1.85 -7.74 10.34
CA LYS A 20 -2.92 -8.71 10.44
C LYS A 20 -2.62 -9.99 9.68
N ASN A 21 -2.02 -9.88 8.49
CA ASN A 21 -1.85 -10.99 7.58
C ASN A 21 -0.41 -11.28 7.18
N GLY A 22 0.54 -10.51 7.69
CA GLY A 22 1.94 -10.66 7.32
C GLY A 22 2.36 -9.82 6.13
N CYS A 23 1.42 -9.42 5.29
CA CYS A 23 1.68 -8.53 4.17
C CYS A 23 0.35 -7.99 3.66
N ALA A 24 0.42 -7.01 2.77
CA ALA A 24 -0.76 -6.41 2.18
C ALA A 24 -0.83 -6.79 0.71
N ARG A 25 -2.06 -6.93 0.20
CA ARG A 25 -2.26 -7.20 -1.22
C ARG A 25 -3.06 -6.08 -1.84
N SER A 26 -2.79 -5.81 -3.12
CA SER A 26 -3.43 -4.70 -3.83
C SER A 26 -4.94 -4.79 -3.78
N VAL A 27 -5.48 -6.00 -3.96
CA VAL A 27 -6.93 -6.18 -3.99
C VAL A 27 -7.54 -5.82 -2.64
N ASP A 28 -6.87 -6.16 -1.55
CA ASP A 28 -7.36 -5.85 -0.22
C ASP A 28 -7.27 -4.36 0.08
N ILE A 29 -6.20 -3.73 -0.39
CA ILE A 29 -6.04 -2.29 -0.22
C ILE A 29 -7.14 -1.56 -0.99
N ALA A 30 -7.39 -1.99 -2.23
CA ALA A 30 -8.42 -1.36 -3.04
C ALA A 30 -9.79 -1.46 -2.37
N THR A 31 -10.11 -2.63 -1.84
CA THR A 31 -11.38 -2.85 -1.16
C THR A 31 -11.50 -1.99 0.10
N SER A 32 -10.44 -1.96 0.90
CA SER A 32 -10.45 -1.21 2.15
C SER A 32 -10.60 0.29 1.94
N LEU A 33 -9.95 0.81 0.91
CA LEU A 33 -9.98 2.24 0.66
C LEU A 33 -11.11 2.66 -0.27
N GLY A 34 -11.79 1.69 -0.90
CA GLY A 34 -12.86 2.01 -1.81
C GLY A 34 -12.37 2.62 -3.12
N VAL A 35 -11.18 2.20 -3.57
CA VAL A 35 -10.59 2.72 -4.79
C VAL A 35 -10.39 1.60 -5.80
N THR A 36 -10.04 1.95 -7.04
CA THR A 36 -9.82 0.95 -8.06
C THR A 36 -8.45 0.29 -7.91
N LYS A 37 -8.30 -0.89 -8.51
CA LYS A 37 -7.01 -1.57 -8.51
C LYS A 37 -5.98 -0.76 -9.29
N ALA A 38 -6.42 -0.03 -10.31
CA ALA A 38 -5.51 0.83 -11.07
C ALA A 38 -4.93 1.92 -10.18
N SER A 39 -5.77 2.52 -9.32
CA SER A 39 -5.29 3.52 -8.38
C SER A 39 -4.27 2.94 -7.41
N VAL A 40 -4.55 1.72 -6.91
CA VAL A 40 -3.61 1.06 -6.00
C VAL A 40 -2.29 0.77 -6.70
N SER A 41 -2.36 0.29 -7.94
CA SER A 41 -1.14 0.00 -8.71
C SER A 41 -0.30 1.25 -8.90
N HIS A 42 -0.94 2.36 -9.21
CA HIS A 42 -0.24 3.62 -9.38
C HIS A 42 0.41 4.06 -8.07
N ALA A 43 -0.34 3.99 -6.98
CA ALA A 43 0.18 4.40 -5.67
C ALA A 43 1.32 3.51 -5.21
N THR A 44 1.18 2.19 -5.38
CA THR A 44 2.24 1.28 -4.95
C THR A 44 3.49 1.45 -5.78
N LYS A 45 3.34 1.79 -7.06
CA LYS A 45 4.51 2.07 -7.89
C LYS A 45 5.27 3.27 -7.35
N LEU A 46 4.57 4.35 -7.01
CA LEU A 46 5.20 5.53 -6.43
C LEU A 46 5.86 5.21 -5.10
N LEU A 47 5.19 4.42 -4.27
CA LEU A 47 5.74 4.07 -2.97
C LEU A 47 7.00 3.23 -3.10
N ARG A 48 7.04 2.32 -4.07
CA ARG A 48 8.23 1.51 -4.30
C ARG A 48 9.38 2.37 -4.81
N GLU A 49 9.10 3.31 -5.70
CA GLU A 49 10.12 4.18 -6.25
C GLU A 49 10.76 5.06 -5.19
N ASN A 50 10.00 5.35 -4.14
CA ASN A 50 10.50 6.15 -3.03
C ASN A 50 10.96 5.30 -1.85
N PHE A 51 11.04 3.99 -2.04
CA PHE A 51 11.56 3.05 -1.03
C PHE A 51 10.73 3.01 0.24
N TYR A 52 9.45 3.33 0.17
CA TYR A 52 8.57 3.22 1.33
C TYR A 52 8.01 1.82 1.52
N ILE A 53 7.91 1.07 0.44
CA ILE A 53 7.38 -0.29 0.52
C ILE A 53 8.25 -1.24 -0.30
N HIS A 54 8.08 -2.52 0.00
CA HIS A 54 8.74 -3.61 -0.72
C HIS A 54 7.65 -4.55 -1.21
N MET A 55 7.78 -5.03 -2.44
CA MET A 55 6.84 -5.99 -3.00
C MET A 55 7.63 -7.18 -3.51
N ASP A 56 7.27 -8.37 -3.02
CA ASP A 56 7.99 -9.58 -3.45
C ASP A 56 7.32 -10.21 -4.68
N ASP A 57 7.81 -11.37 -5.06
CA ASP A 57 7.34 -12.05 -6.27
C ASP A 57 5.88 -12.44 -6.19
N ASP A 58 5.38 -12.67 -5.00
CA ASP A 58 3.97 -13.01 -4.78
C ASP A 58 3.09 -11.77 -4.71
N LYS A 59 3.69 -10.60 -4.92
CA LYS A 59 2.98 -9.31 -4.83
C LYS A 59 2.49 -9.02 -3.43
N CYS A 60 3.21 -9.56 -2.47
CA CYS A 60 3.00 -9.31 -1.05
C CYS A 60 3.71 -8.00 -0.70
N ILE A 61 2.98 -7.03 -0.22
CA ILE A 61 3.51 -5.70 0.05
C ILE A 61 3.79 -5.54 1.54
N THR A 62 4.99 -5.07 1.84
CA THR A 62 5.37 -4.77 3.23
C THR A 62 6.02 -3.40 3.28
N LEU A 63 5.99 -2.78 4.45
CA LEU A 63 6.61 -1.48 4.64
C LEU A 63 8.11 -1.63 4.87
N THR A 64 8.88 -0.69 4.33
CA THR A 64 10.28 -0.56 4.69
C THR A 64 10.37 0.29 5.95
N ASP A 65 11.58 0.44 6.49
CA ASP A 65 11.76 1.30 7.66
C ASP A 65 11.34 2.73 7.35
N SER A 66 11.61 3.20 6.13
CA SER A 66 11.19 4.55 5.73
C SER A 66 9.68 4.68 5.71
N GLY A 67 8.99 3.64 5.25
CA GLY A 67 7.54 3.67 5.17
C GLY A 67 6.86 3.59 6.52
N ARG A 68 7.57 3.11 7.55
CA ARG A 68 6.99 2.96 8.89
C ARG A 68 7.15 4.21 9.72
N GLU A 69 7.92 5.15 9.27
CA GLU A 69 8.06 6.40 9.99
C GLU A 69 6.93 7.35 9.62
#